data_9a21537b6475c85568bfc92e0ba0f4ac
#
_entry.id   9a21537b6475c85568bfc92e0ba0f4ac
#
_cell.length_a   1.000
_cell.length_b   1.000
_cell.length_c   1.000
_cell.angle_alpha   90.00
_cell.angle_beta   90.00
_cell.angle_gamma   90.00
#
_symmetry.space_group_name_H-M   'P 1'
#
loop_
_entity.id
_entity.type
_entity.pdbx_description
1 polymer ?
#
loop_
_entity_poly.entity_id
_entity_poly.type
_entity_poly.pdbx_seq_one_letter_code
_entity_poly.pdbx_strand_id
1 'polypeptide(L)'
;NDNTRAYKLAAYHFASPEAGYGYADNEWIAGYVALRKLGDAELAVYHFTRFLAAVESPISVGRAGYWLGRAYAQMGEIDKAHAAYRLGAKFQSSYYGLLSAQALGRGFDPRLTTPEAPDWKGAPFLQSSVYKAGIALLEAGDLSLGERFLTHLVESLPPDQALQLGQMAVDTKQPHLAVM
;
A
#
# COMPACT_ATOMS: atom_id res chain seq x y z
N ASN A 1 -12.15 -18.75 -25.19
CA ASN A 1 -11.89 -17.32 -25.04
C ASN A 1 -10.68 -17.11 -24.12
N ASP A 2 -9.72 -16.29 -24.54
CA ASP A 2 -8.48 -16.04 -23.78
C ASP A 2 -8.72 -15.48 -22.38
N ASN A 3 -9.77 -14.67 -22.21
CA ASN A 3 -10.15 -14.12 -20.91
C ASN A 3 -10.60 -15.21 -19.92
N THR A 4 -11.37 -16.21 -20.40
CA THR A 4 -11.78 -17.34 -19.56
C THR A 4 -10.57 -18.20 -19.18
N ARG A 5 -9.62 -18.37 -20.10
CA ARG A 5 -8.38 -19.10 -19.82
C ARG A 5 -7.51 -18.34 -18.81
N ALA A 6 -7.35 -17.02 -18.97
CA ALA A 6 -6.62 -16.17 -18.04
C ALA A 6 -7.22 -16.25 -16.63
N TYR A 7 -8.57 -16.16 -16.54
CA TYR A 7 -9.26 -16.32 -15.27
C TYR A 7 -8.96 -17.69 -14.63
N LYS A 8 -9.11 -18.78 -15.38
CA LYS A 8 -8.85 -20.14 -14.86
C LYS A 8 -7.42 -20.28 -14.35
N LEU A 9 -6.43 -19.75 -15.07
CA LEU A 9 -5.04 -19.80 -14.63
C LEU A 9 -4.81 -19.03 -13.31
N ALA A 10 -5.45 -17.89 -13.14
CA ALA A 10 -5.35 -17.11 -11.91
C ALA A 10 -6.16 -17.71 -10.75
N ALA A 11 -7.37 -18.24 -11.01
CA ALA A 11 -8.27 -18.75 -9.97
C ALA A 11 -7.89 -20.15 -9.47
N TYR A 12 -7.29 -20.99 -10.32
CA TYR A 12 -6.86 -22.36 -9.95
C TYR A 12 -5.35 -22.41 -9.63
N HIS A 13 -4.89 -21.48 -8.83
CA HIS A 13 -3.46 -21.33 -8.48
C HIS A 13 -2.97 -22.34 -7.43
N PHE A 14 -3.87 -23.11 -6.78
CA PHE A 14 -3.55 -24.12 -5.77
C PHE A 14 -2.72 -23.62 -4.57
N ALA A 15 -2.47 -22.32 -4.45
CA ALA A 15 -1.82 -21.74 -3.29
C ALA A 15 -2.82 -21.61 -2.14
N SER A 16 -2.36 -21.82 -0.92
CA SER A 16 -3.14 -21.56 0.30
C SER A 16 -2.79 -20.18 0.89
N PRO A 17 -3.59 -19.62 1.80
CA PRO A 17 -3.31 -18.34 2.45
C PRO A 17 -1.91 -18.25 3.07
N GLU A 18 -1.37 -19.37 3.55
CA GLU A 18 -0.03 -19.46 4.15
C GLU A 18 1.11 -19.20 3.14
N ALA A 19 0.81 -19.27 1.84
CA ALA A 19 1.74 -18.90 0.78
C ALA A 19 1.97 -17.36 0.66
N GLY A 20 1.28 -16.58 1.48
CA GLY A 20 1.48 -15.12 1.59
C GLY A 20 1.21 -14.38 0.28
N TYR A 21 2.21 -13.64 -0.21
CA TYR A 21 2.04 -12.81 -1.42
C TYR A 21 1.65 -13.60 -2.65
N GLY A 22 2.13 -14.84 -2.83
CA GLY A 22 1.79 -15.67 -3.98
C GLY A 22 0.29 -15.99 -4.05
N TYR A 23 -0.34 -16.25 -2.90
CA TYR A 23 -1.78 -16.42 -2.81
C TYR A 23 -2.51 -15.09 -3.08
N ALA A 24 -2.12 -14.03 -2.37
CA ALA A 24 -2.76 -12.72 -2.46
C ALA A 24 -2.76 -12.17 -3.89
N ASP A 25 -1.61 -12.23 -4.58
CA ASP A 25 -1.50 -11.73 -5.95
C ASP A 25 -2.38 -12.52 -6.93
N ASN A 26 -2.48 -13.83 -6.79
CA ASN A 26 -3.35 -14.64 -7.64
C ASN A 26 -4.84 -14.33 -7.40
N GLU A 27 -5.25 -14.16 -6.15
CA GLU A 27 -6.62 -13.75 -5.82
C GLU A 27 -6.93 -12.36 -6.38
N TRP A 28 -5.99 -11.42 -6.29
CA TRP A 28 -6.18 -10.10 -6.89
C TRP A 28 -6.30 -10.18 -8.42
N ILE A 29 -5.44 -10.95 -9.10
CA ILE A 29 -5.47 -11.13 -10.56
C ILE A 29 -6.79 -11.78 -10.98
N ALA A 30 -7.23 -12.84 -10.28
CA ALA A 30 -8.48 -13.52 -10.57
C ALA A 30 -9.67 -12.56 -10.46
N GLY A 31 -9.74 -11.77 -9.39
CA GLY A 31 -10.77 -10.74 -9.20
C GLY A 31 -10.74 -9.67 -10.30
N TYR A 32 -9.55 -9.21 -10.67
CA TYR A 32 -9.38 -8.23 -11.74
C TYR A 32 -9.87 -8.76 -13.10
N VAL A 33 -9.49 -9.99 -13.45
CA VAL A 33 -9.94 -10.62 -14.72
C VAL A 33 -11.44 -10.86 -14.70
N ALA A 34 -11.99 -11.33 -13.57
CA ALA A 34 -13.44 -11.51 -13.40
C ALA A 34 -14.18 -10.18 -13.66
N LEU A 35 -13.79 -9.11 -12.99
CA LEU A 35 -14.46 -7.81 -13.11
C LEU A 35 -14.26 -7.18 -14.49
N ARG A 36 -13.02 -7.11 -14.97
CA ARG A 36 -12.66 -6.27 -16.11
C ARG A 36 -12.74 -6.98 -17.46
N LYS A 37 -12.62 -8.30 -17.48
CA LYS A 37 -12.56 -9.09 -18.72
C LYS A 37 -13.77 -10.01 -18.91
N LEU A 38 -14.35 -10.50 -17.82
CA LEU A 38 -15.54 -11.33 -17.86
C LEU A 38 -16.83 -10.56 -17.56
N GLY A 39 -16.74 -9.39 -16.91
CA GLY A 39 -17.87 -8.59 -16.46
C GLY A 39 -18.60 -9.18 -15.25
N ASP A 40 -18.02 -10.19 -14.62
CA ASP A 40 -18.59 -10.92 -13.49
C ASP A 40 -18.18 -10.24 -12.17
N ALA A 41 -19.06 -9.37 -11.68
CA ALA A 41 -18.80 -8.61 -10.47
C ALA A 41 -18.92 -9.43 -9.19
N GLU A 42 -19.83 -10.43 -9.16
CA GLU A 42 -19.97 -11.32 -8.00
C GLU A 42 -18.72 -12.16 -7.79
N LEU A 43 -18.22 -12.72 -8.87
CA LEU A 43 -16.97 -13.48 -8.87
C LEU A 43 -15.77 -12.63 -8.48
N ALA A 44 -15.75 -11.36 -8.91
CA ALA A 44 -14.73 -10.41 -8.51
C ALA A 44 -14.78 -10.09 -7.01
N VAL A 45 -15.96 -9.89 -6.44
CA VAL A 45 -16.13 -9.70 -4.98
C VAL A 45 -15.59 -10.90 -4.21
N TYR A 46 -15.88 -12.12 -4.67
CA TYR A 46 -15.35 -13.33 -4.04
C TYR A 46 -13.82 -13.28 -3.93
N HIS A 47 -13.14 -13.04 -5.04
CA HIS A 47 -11.68 -13.01 -5.08
C HIS A 47 -11.08 -11.81 -4.34
N PHE A 48 -11.62 -10.61 -4.50
CA PHE A 48 -11.11 -9.43 -3.80
C PHE A 48 -11.31 -9.50 -2.27
N THR A 49 -12.34 -10.19 -1.80
CA THR A 49 -12.53 -10.46 -0.36
C THR A 49 -11.43 -11.38 0.18
N ARG A 50 -11.07 -12.42 -0.57
CA ARG A 50 -9.98 -13.33 -0.22
C ARG A 50 -8.62 -12.62 -0.27
N PHE A 51 -8.41 -11.77 -1.28
CA PHE A 51 -7.25 -10.90 -1.34
C PHE A 51 -7.16 -9.98 -0.11
N LEU A 52 -8.25 -9.30 0.25
CA LEU A 52 -8.28 -8.42 1.42
C LEU A 52 -7.94 -9.17 2.72
N ALA A 53 -8.46 -10.40 2.87
CA ALA A 53 -8.19 -11.23 4.04
C ALA A 53 -6.72 -11.70 4.15
N ALA A 54 -5.97 -11.66 3.05
CA ALA A 54 -4.59 -12.14 2.97
C ALA A 54 -3.54 -11.01 3.00
N VAL A 55 -3.94 -9.74 3.15
CA VAL A 55 -3.02 -8.60 3.09
C VAL A 55 -3.23 -7.64 4.26
N GLU A 56 -2.14 -7.04 4.74
CA GLU A 56 -2.15 -6.10 5.87
C GLU A 56 -1.54 -4.75 5.49
N SER A 57 -0.68 -4.71 4.46
CA SER A 57 0.00 -3.46 4.10
C SER A 57 -0.99 -2.38 3.64
N PRO A 58 -0.77 -1.10 4.00
CA PRO A 58 -1.60 0.03 3.60
C PRO A 58 -1.88 0.08 2.08
N ILE A 59 -0.86 -0.21 1.27
CA ILE A 59 -0.95 -0.22 -0.19
C ILE A 59 -1.90 -1.32 -0.67
N SER A 60 -1.77 -2.53 -0.11
CA SER A 60 -2.59 -3.69 -0.51
C SER A 60 -4.03 -3.57 -0.01
N VAL A 61 -4.24 -3.10 1.23
CA VAL A 61 -5.59 -2.83 1.77
C VAL A 61 -6.27 -1.71 0.97
N GLY A 62 -5.53 -0.66 0.60
CA GLY A 62 -6.03 0.39 -0.29
C GLY A 62 -6.47 -0.15 -1.63
N ARG A 63 -5.68 -1.05 -2.23
CA ARG A 63 -6.00 -1.75 -3.49
C ARG A 63 -7.28 -2.59 -3.35
N ALA A 64 -7.37 -3.38 -2.29
CA ALA A 64 -8.55 -4.22 -2.03
C ALA A 64 -9.82 -3.38 -1.88
N GLY A 65 -9.77 -2.31 -1.08
CA GLY A 65 -10.89 -1.40 -0.88
C GLY A 65 -11.38 -0.77 -2.17
N TYR A 66 -10.47 -0.30 -3.02
CA TYR A 66 -10.84 0.27 -4.32
C TYR A 66 -11.52 -0.75 -5.24
N TRP A 67 -10.94 -1.93 -5.41
CA TRP A 67 -11.47 -2.92 -6.35
C TRP A 67 -12.75 -3.60 -5.85
N LEU A 68 -12.91 -3.83 -4.54
CA LEU A 68 -14.19 -4.22 -3.94
C LEU A 68 -15.26 -3.14 -4.18
N GLY A 69 -14.91 -1.87 -3.97
CA GLY A 69 -15.82 -0.76 -4.26
C GLY A 69 -16.28 -0.74 -5.71
N ARG A 70 -15.36 -0.97 -6.66
CA ARG A 70 -15.67 -1.07 -8.10
C ARG A 70 -16.59 -2.24 -8.42
N ALA A 71 -16.37 -3.41 -7.80
CA ALA A 71 -17.19 -4.59 -8.01
C ALA A 71 -18.60 -4.40 -7.45
N TYR A 72 -18.73 -3.90 -6.21
CA TYR A 72 -20.04 -3.60 -5.62
C TYR A 72 -20.81 -2.52 -6.38
N ALA A 73 -20.11 -1.48 -6.85
CA ALA A 73 -20.74 -0.43 -7.67
C ALA A 73 -21.30 -1.01 -8.99
N GLN A 74 -20.60 -1.94 -9.63
CA GLN A 74 -21.10 -2.61 -10.85
C GLN A 74 -22.33 -3.48 -10.57
N MET A 75 -22.47 -4.02 -9.36
CA MET A 75 -23.65 -4.78 -8.92
C MET A 75 -24.83 -3.87 -8.51
N GLY A 76 -24.63 -2.56 -8.44
CA GLY A 76 -25.61 -1.62 -7.90
C GLY A 76 -25.69 -1.60 -6.37
N GLU A 77 -24.79 -2.29 -5.67
CA GLU A 77 -24.70 -2.38 -4.21
C GLU A 77 -23.99 -1.14 -3.63
N ILE A 78 -24.61 0.03 -3.74
CA ILE A 78 -23.99 1.34 -3.50
C ILE A 78 -23.46 1.47 -2.07
N ASP A 79 -24.19 1.00 -1.07
CA ASP A 79 -23.76 1.09 0.33
C ASP A 79 -22.50 0.26 0.60
N LYS A 80 -22.44 -0.94 0.01
CA LYS A 80 -21.25 -1.81 0.10
C LYS A 80 -20.07 -1.21 -0.68
N ALA A 81 -20.33 -0.62 -1.84
CA ALA A 81 -19.32 0.09 -2.62
C ALA A 81 -18.71 1.25 -1.82
N HIS A 82 -19.54 2.08 -1.20
CA HIS A 82 -19.08 3.18 -0.36
C HIS A 82 -18.32 2.68 0.87
N ALA A 83 -18.74 1.57 1.49
CA ALA A 83 -18.02 0.97 2.62
C ALA A 83 -16.61 0.52 2.20
N ALA A 84 -16.50 -0.15 1.06
CA ALA A 84 -15.22 -0.60 0.51
C ALA A 84 -14.31 0.59 0.13
N TYR A 85 -14.85 1.60 -0.54
CA TYR A 85 -14.09 2.82 -0.84
C TYR A 85 -13.64 3.56 0.43
N ARG A 86 -14.49 3.62 1.49
CA ARG A 86 -14.06 4.20 2.78
C ARG A 86 -12.88 3.45 3.39
N LEU A 87 -12.83 2.12 3.24
CA LEU A 87 -11.68 1.34 3.68
C LEU A 87 -10.41 1.74 2.90
N GLY A 88 -10.48 1.78 1.57
CA GLY A 88 -9.35 2.16 0.73
C GLY A 88 -8.89 3.59 0.99
N ALA A 89 -9.82 4.53 1.14
CA ALA A 89 -9.56 5.95 1.33
C ALA A 89 -8.86 6.30 2.67
N LYS A 90 -8.69 5.35 3.59
CA LYS A 90 -7.85 5.53 4.78
C LYS A 90 -6.36 5.68 4.44
N PHE A 91 -5.95 5.23 3.27
CA PHE A 91 -4.56 5.11 2.85
C PHE A 91 -4.25 6.01 1.64
N GLN A 92 -4.56 7.31 1.74
CA GLN A 92 -4.38 8.26 0.63
C GLN A 92 -2.90 8.55 0.27
N SER A 93 -1.94 8.04 1.03
CA SER A 93 -0.54 7.99 0.60
C SER A 93 -0.30 6.96 -0.52
N SER A 94 -1.28 6.12 -0.83
CA SER A 94 -1.24 5.13 -1.91
C SER A 94 -2.15 5.52 -3.08
N TYR A 95 -1.77 5.07 -4.29
CA TYR A 95 -2.53 5.29 -5.52
C TYR A 95 -4.01 4.87 -5.40
N TYR A 96 -4.28 3.66 -4.90
CA TYR A 96 -5.65 3.17 -4.75
C TYR A 96 -6.41 3.83 -3.60
N GLY A 97 -5.70 4.34 -2.59
CA GLY A 97 -6.31 5.16 -1.55
C GLY A 97 -6.82 6.48 -2.09
N LEU A 98 -6.06 7.15 -2.94
CA LEU A 98 -6.49 8.37 -3.65
C LEU A 98 -7.68 8.11 -4.56
N LEU A 99 -7.66 7.04 -5.37
CA LEU A 99 -8.79 6.66 -6.21
C LEU A 99 -10.06 6.34 -5.41
N SER A 100 -9.90 5.71 -4.24
CA SER A 100 -11.01 5.43 -3.34
C SER A 100 -11.61 6.70 -2.75
N ALA A 101 -10.79 7.66 -2.35
CA ALA A 101 -11.25 8.97 -1.89
C ALA A 101 -11.98 9.72 -3.00
N GLN A 102 -11.44 9.73 -4.21
CA GLN A 102 -12.07 10.32 -5.39
C GLN A 102 -13.43 9.69 -5.69
N ALA A 103 -13.55 8.35 -5.62
CA ALA A 103 -14.81 7.66 -5.83
C ALA A 103 -15.91 8.03 -4.81
N LEU A 104 -15.50 8.48 -3.61
CA LEU A 104 -16.38 9.01 -2.58
C LEU A 104 -16.66 10.52 -2.71
N GLY A 105 -16.10 11.20 -3.72
CA GLY A 105 -16.17 12.66 -3.84
C GLY A 105 -15.38 13.40 -2.75
N ARG A 106 -14.41 12.74 -2.11
CA ARG A 106 -13.56 13.32 -1.06
C ARG A 106 -12.30 13.94 -1.66
N GLY A 107 -11.89 15.09 -1.11
CA GLY A 107 -10.60 15.69 -1.40
C GLY A 107 -9.43 14.92 -0.77
N PHE A 108 -8.23 15.44 -0.98
CA PHE A 108 -7.01 14.94 -0.35
C PHE A 108 -7.09 15.12 1.17
N ASP A 109 -6.59 14.16 1.93
CA ASP A 109 -6.58 14.21 3.39
C ASP A 109 -5.60 15.31 3.86
N PRO A 110 -6.09 16.39 4.51
CA PRO A 110 -5.22 17.47 4.94
C PRO A 110 -4.18 17.05 5.99
N ARG A 111 -4.37 15.92 6.67
CA ARG A 111 -3.38 15.37 7.62
C ARG A 111 -2.11 14.89 6.93
N LEU A 112 -2.16 14.64 5.62
CA LEU A 112 -1.00 14.25 4.80
C LEU A 112 -0.24 15.47 4.26
N THR A 113 -0.75 16.69 4.50
CA THR A 113 -0.07 17.94 4.19
C THR A 113 0.38 18.59 5.49
N THR A 114 1.63 18.38 5.86
CA THR A 114 2.19 19.03 7.06
C THR A 114 2.57 20.46 6.71
N PRO A 115 2.02 21.49 7.41
CA PRO A 115 2.35 22.89 7.11
C PRO A 115 3.80 23.26 7.45
N GLU A 116 4.42 22.54 8.37
CA GLU A 116 5.82 22.73 8.77
C GLU A 116 6.56 21.39 8.75
N ALA A 117 7.73 21.40 8.11
CA ALA A 117 8.63 20.25 8.11
C ALA A 117 9.18 20.04 9.54
N PRO A 118 9.13 18.82 10.10
CA PRO A 118 9.64 18.58 11.44
C PRO A 118 11.18 18.77 11.49
N ASP A 119 11.66 19.51 12.48
CA ASP A 119 13.11 19.62 12.68
C ASP A 119 13.68 18.29 13.18
N TRP A 120 14.62 17.75 12.42
CA TRP A 120 15.28 16.49 12.71
C TRP A 120 16.68 16.63 13.30
N LYS A 121 17.25 17.84 13.27
CA LYS A 121 18.68 18.08 13.62
C LYS A 121 19.03 17.79 15.08
N GLY A 122 18.06 17.68 15.97
CA GLY A 122 18.23 17.28 17.35
C GLY A 122 17.60 15.94 17.71
N ALA A 123 17.12 15.18 16.71
CA ALA A 123 16.35 13.97 16.95
C ALA A 123 17.17 12.86 17.63
N PRO A 124 16.59 12.14 18.62
CA PRO A 124 17.31 11.09 19.36
C PRO A 124 17.85 9.97 18.48
N PHE A 125 17.17 9.64 17.39
CA PHE A 125 17.59 8.57 16.49
C PHE A 125 18.96 8.80 15.84
N LEU A 126 19.45 10.06 15.76
CA LEU A 126 20.77 10.37 15.25
C LEU A 126 21.90 9.73 16.08
N GLN A 127 21.62 9.38 17.33
CA GLN A 127 22.57 8.69 18.20
C GLN A 127 22.51 7.17 18.05
N SER A 128 21.50 6.63 17.37
CA SER A 128 21.36 5.19 17.13
C SER A 128 22.55 4.64 16.34
N SER A 129 23.01 3.46 16.73
CA SER A 129 24.04 2.73 15.97
C SER A 129 23.53 2.30 14.59
N VAL A 130 22.22 1.98 14.48
CA VAL A 130 21.56 1.62 13.22
C VAL A 130 21.56 2.81 12.26
N TYR A 131 21.24 4.02 12.75
CA TYR A 131 21.32 5.24 11.96
C TYR A 131 22.73 5.49 11.45
N LYS A 132 23.72 5.48 12.35
CA LYS A 132 25.12 5.72 12.01
C LYS A 132 25.66 4.72 10.98
N ALA A 133 25.29 3.44 11.14
CA ALA A 133 25.67 2.40 10.17
C ALA A 133 24.99 2.62 8.81
N GLY A 134 23.69 2.94 8.79
CA GLY A 134 22.97 3.26 7.55
C GLY A 134 23.59 4.42 6.79
N ILE A 135 23.91 5.52 7.48
CA ILE A 135 24.57 6.68 6.85
C ILE A 135 25.97 6.32 6.32
N ALA A 136 26.77 5.62 7.10
CA ALA A 136 28.10 5.20 6.66
C ALA A 136 28.06 4.32 5.39
N LEU A 137 27.05 3.45 5.28
CA LEU A 137 26.83 2.64 4.09
C LEU A 137 26.44 3.48 2.88
N LEU A 138 25.53 4.45 3.06
CA LEU A 138 25.16 5.38 1.98
C LEU A 138 26.39 6.20 1.51
N GLU A 139 27.20 6.68 2.42
CA GLU A 139 28.42 7.41 2.11
C GLU A 139 29.47 6.54 1.40
N ALA A 140 29.52 5.25 1.72
CA ALA A 140 30.35 4.27 1.04
C ALA A 140 29.82 3.86 -0.35
N GLY A 141 28.64 4.32 -0.74
CA GLY A 141 28.00 4.02 -2.02
C GLY A 141 27.15 2.75 -2.04
N ASP A 142 27.03 2.03 -0.92
CA ASP A 142 26.10 0.90 -0.79
C ASP A 142 24.68 1.39 -0.44
N LEU A 143 24.01 1.95 -1.45
CA LEU A 143 22.69 2.54 -1.30
C LEU A 143 21.67 1.51 -0.81
N SER A 144 21.68 0.31 -1.37
CA SER A 144 20.69 -0.73 -1.04
C SER A 144 20.78 -1.15 0.42
N LEU A 145 21.98 -1.36 0.95
CA LEU A 145 22.14 -1.77 2.34
C LEU A 145 21.87 -0.60 3.28
N GLY A 146 22.35 0.60 2.95
CA GLY A 146 22.10 1.81 3.73
C GLY A 146 20.60 2.11 3.87
N GLU A 147 19.84 2.02 2.77
CA GLU A 147 18.37 2.16 2.78
C GLU A 147 17.71 1.12 3.68
N ARG A 148 18.12 -0.14 3.61
CA ARG A 148 17.56 -1.20 4.47
C ARG A 148 17.79 -0.94 5.95
N PHE A 149 18.96 -0.43 6.34
CA PHE A 149 19.23 -0.06 7.73
C PHE A 149 18.32 1.08 8.20
N LEU A 150 18.12 2.10 7.37
CA LEU A 150 17.27 3.23 7.73
C LEU A 150 15.78 2.87 7.72
N THR A 151 15.33 2.02 6.79
CA THR A 151 13.96 1.50 6.79
C THR A 151 13.68 0.67 8.05
N HIS A 152 14.60 -0.23 8.42
CA HIS A 152 14.48 -1.00 9.66
C HIS A 152 14.44 -0.08 10.90
N LEU A 153 15.21 1.00 10.89
CA LEU A 153 15.16 1.98 11.97
C LEU A 153 13.76 2.61 12.10
N VAL A 154 13.15 3.03 10.97
CA VAL A 154 11.80 3.62 10.96
C VAL A 154 10.77 2.73 11.64
N GLU A 155 10.83 1.41 11.42
CA GLU A 155 9.90 0.44 12.02
C GLU A 155 9.92 0.46 13.56
N SER A 156 11.02 0.88 14.16
CA SER A 156 11.23 0.92 15.60
C SER A 156 11.04 2.31 16.23
N LEU A 157 10.89 3.37 15.40
CA LEU A 157 10.77 4.74 15.88
C LEU A 157 9.33 5.11 16.28
N PRO A 158 9.16 5.99 17.28
CA PRO A 158 7.89 6.68 17.48
C PRO A 158 7.46 7.47 16.23
N PRO A 159 6.15 7.68 15.99
CA PRO A 159 5.66 8.32 14.77
C PRO A 159 6.24 9.72 14.49
N ASP A 160 6.47 10.52 15.52
CA ASP A 160 7.10 11.84 15.42
C ASP A 160 8.56 11.75 14.93
N GLN A 161 9.33 10.80 15.45
CA GLN A 161 10.70 10.57 15.02
C GLN A 161 10.77 9.92 13.63
N ALA A 162 9.80 9.08 13.26
CA ALA A 162 9.68 8.54 11.91
C ALA A 162 9.47 9.68 10.88
N LEU A 163 8.59 10.65 11.21
CA LEU A 163 8.40 11.85 10.38
C LEU A 163 9.69 12.69 10.28
N GLN A 164 10.42 12.86 11.39
CA GLN A 164 11.72 13.56 11.39
C GLN A 164 12.74 12.85 10.49
N LEU A 165 12.81 11.52 10.53
CA LEU A 165 13.70 10.74 9.65
C LEU A 165 13.30 10.88 8.17
N GLY A 166 12.00 10.87 7.87
CA GLY A 166 11.47 11.15 6.53
C GLY A 166 11.88 12.54 6.04
N GLN A 167 11.76 13.57 6.90
CA GLN A 167 12.18 14.92 6.54
C GLN A 167 13.71 15.02 6.33
N MET A 168 14.50 14.35 7.15
CA MET A 168 15.95 14.23 6.94
C MET A 168 16.27 13.64 5.56
N ALA A 169 15.54 12.60 5.15
CA ALA A 169 15.73 11.98 3.85
C ALA A 169 15.40 12.95 2.69
N VAL A 170 14.35 13.76 2.83
CA VAL A 170 14.05 14.83 1.85
C VAL A 170 15.18 15.87 1.78
N ASP A 171 15.61 16.39 2.92
CA ASP A 171 16.65 17.44 3.01
C ASP A 171 18.02 16.97 2.49
N THR A 172 18.32 15.68 2.69
CA THR A 172 19.57 15.06 2.21
C THR A 172 19.47 14.51 0.78
N LYS A 173 18.36 14.80 0.08
CA LYS A 173 18.09 14.34 -1.30
C LYS A 173 18.09 12.81 -1.46
N GLN A 174 17.55 12.12 -0.47
CA GLN A 174 17.32 10.68 -0.48
C GLN A 174 15.81 10.38 -0.59
N PRO A 175 15.14 10.70 -1.72
CA PRO A 175 13.67 10.65 -1.81
C PRO A 175 13.11 9.24 -1.65
N HIS A 176 13.89 8.21 -1.96
CA HIS A 176 13.46 6.82 -1.74
C HIS A 176 13.22 6.52 -0.26
N LEU A 177 14.06 7.04 0.64
CA LEU A 177 13.89 6.88 2.09
C LEU A 177 12.66 7.62 2.61
N ALA A 178 12.29 8.73 2.00
CA ALA A 178 11.17 9.56 2.45
C ALA A 178 9.80 8.92 2.18
N VAL A 179 9.70 7.96 1.26
CA VAL A 179 8.45 7.32 0.84
C VAL A 179 8.31 5.86 1.33
N MET A 180 9.33 5.31 1.96
CA MET A 180 9.32 3.98 2.59
C MET A 180 8.85 4.04 4.03
#